data_e666ba04d755d4c413567aa338b22298
#
_entry.id   e666ba04d755d4c413567aa338b22298
#
_cell.length_a   1.000
_cell.length_b   1.000
_cell.length_c   1.000
_cell.angle_alpha   90.00
_cell.angle_beta   90.00
_cell.angle_gamma   90.00
#
_symmetry.space_group_name_H-M   'P 1'
#
loop_
_entity.id
_entity.type
_entity.pdbx_description
1 polymer ?
#
loop_
_entity_poly.entity_id
_entity_poly.type
_entity_poly.pdbx_seq_one_letter_code
_entity_poly.pdbx_strand_id
1 'polypeptide(L)'
;MTTKDTTQTSPTLLLGKDRIKAKFEENRKFIADALEYSGGTHSIEDVYLACATGEAQLHPLEKSCIITEVVDYPSLTVCRIWLAGGDLDELVEAEKSIAVWAKSQGCDAMEINGRKGWQRQLKDYTATSVVLTKDLRNE
;
A
#
# COMPACT_ATOMS: atom_id res chain seq x y z
N MET A 1 19.05 2.85 21.91
CA MET A 1 18.57 2.57 21.47
C MET A 1 18.06 2.40 20.78
N THR A 2 18.17 2.51 20.49
CA THR A 2 17.49 2.52 19.74
C THR A 2 16.87 1.66 19.27
N THR A 3 16.76 0.84 19.58
CA THR A 3 16.13 0.12 19.08
C THR A 3 14.91 0.27 18.82
N LYS A 4 14.47 0.97 19.15
CA LYS A 4 13.38 1.24 18.74
C LYS A 4 13.35 1.47 17.41
N ASP A 5 14.29 1.57 16.86
CA ASP A 5 14.36 1.60 15.46
C ASP A 5 13.58 0.57 14.83
N THR A 6 13.49 -0.60 15.42
CA THR A 6 12.72 -1.66 14.84
C THR A 6 11.28 -1.29 14.68
N THR A 7 10.75 -0.54 15.61
CA THR A 7 9.34 -0.20 15.52
C THR A 7 9.08 0.81 14.43
N GLN A 8 10.14 1.43 13.91
CA GLN A 8 9.99 2.44 12.89
C GLN A 8 10.34 1.93 11.53
N THR A 9 10.79 0.69 11.41
CA THR A 9 11.11 0.12 10.14
C THR A 9 9.87 -0.28 9.39
N SER A 10 9.97 -0.35 8.07
CA SER A 10 8.92 -0.87 7.22
C SER A 10 8.51 -2.25 7.68
N PRO A 11 7.21 -2.56 7.72
CA PRO A 11 6.76 -3.92 8.03
C PRO A 11 7.45 -4.97 7.17
N THR A 12 7.69 -4.65 5.89
CA THR A 12 8.37 -5.57 4.99
C THR A 12 9.77 -5.89 5.47
N LEU A 13 10.51 -4.87 5.93
CA LEU A 13 11.87 -5.09 6.40
C LEU A 13 11.91 -5.94 7.65
N LEU A 14 10.90 -5.83 8.52
CA LEU A 14 10.84 -6.63 9.73
C LEU A 14 10.63 -8.10 9.45
N LEU A 15 10.03 -8.42 8.31
CA LEU A 15 9.72 -9.81 8.00
C LEU A 15 10.90 -10.62 7.47
N GLY A 16 11.89 -9.95 6.84
CA GLY A 16 12.95 -10.66 6.15
C GLY A 16 12.45 -11.31 4.87
N LYS A 17 13.35 -11.80 4.03
CA LYS A 17 12.97 -12.28 2.71
C LYS A 17 12.07 -13.51 2.71
N ASP A 18 12.43 -14.51 3.52
CA ASP A 18 11.64 -15.75 3.54
C ASP A 18 10.26 -15.50 4.11
N ARG A 19 10.17 -14.61 5.09
CA ARG A 19 8.90 -14.32 5.72
C ARG A 19 8.03 -13.45 4.82
N ILE A 20 8.65 -12.59 4.02
CA ILE A 20 7.90 -11.81 3.04
C ILE A 20 7.22 -12.76 2.07
N LYS A 21 7.96 -13.75 1.57
CA LYS A 21 7.39 -14.72 0.65
C LYS A 21 6.21 -15.44 1.27
N ALA A 22 6.38 -15.94 2.51
CA ALA A 22 5.32 -16.66 3.19
C ALA A 22 4.09 -15.78 3.41
N LYS A 23 4.31 -14.56 3.89
CA LYS A 23 3.20 -13.65 4.16
C LYS A 23 2.52 -13.19 2.88
N PHE A 24 3.28 -13.00 1.81
CA PHE A 24 2.72 -12.66 0.51
C PHE A 24 1.78 -13.77 0.04
N GLU A 25 2.24 -15.02 0.13
CA GLU A 25 1.41 -16.14 -0.32
C GLU A 25 0.16 -16.30 0.51
N GLU A 26 0.25 -16.08 1.82
CA GLU A 26 -0.93 -16.14 2.69
C GLU A 26 -1.97 -15.10 2.30
N ASN A 27 -1.53 -13.98 1.75
CA ASN A 27 -2.41 -12.86 1.42
C ASN A 27 -2.64 -12.70 -0.07
N ARG A 28 -2.18 -13.67 -0.87
CA ARG A 28 -2.20 -13.58 -2.33
C ARG A 28 -3.56 -13.26 -2.89
N LYS A 29 -4.61 -13.86 -2.35
CA LYS A 29 -5.95 -13.64 -2.89
C LYS A 29 -6.42 -12.22 -2.68
N PHE A 30 -6.08 -11.61 -1.54
CA PHE A 30 -6.45 -10.21 -1.28
C PHE A 30 -5.72 -9.29 -2.24
N ILE A 31 -4.46 -9.57 -2.50
CA ILE A 31 -3.64 -8.78 -3.40
C ILE A 31 -4.15 -8.92 -4.83
N ALA A 32 -4.46 -10.14 -5.25
CA ALA A 32 -4.98 -10.40 -6.59
C ALA A 32 -6.30 -9.68 -6.82
N ASP A 33 -7.20 -9.72 -5.82
CA ASP A 33 -8.48 -9.03 -5.92
C ASP A 33 -8.28 -7.52 -6.09
N ALA A 34 -7.35 -6.94 -5.32
CA ALA A 34 -7.07 -5.52 -5.41
C ALA A 34 -6.47 -5.15 -6.77
N LEU A 35 -5.64 -6.04 -7.33
CA LEU A 35 -5.01 -5.79 -8.62
C LEU A 35 -6.00 -5.66 -9.76
N GLU A 36 -7.18 -6.25 -9.64
CA GLU A 36 -8.20 -6.13 -10.69
C GLU A 36 -8.61 -4.69 -10.93
N TYR A 37 -8.37 -3.82 -9.96
CA TYR A 37 -8.74 -2.41 -10.05
C TYR A 37 -7.53 -1.52 -10.35
N SER A 38 -6.39 -2.10 -10.69
CA SER A 38 -5.17 -1.32 -10.89
C SER A 38 -4.95 -0.88 -12.34
N GLY A 39 -5.86 -1.22 -13.23
CA GLY A 39 -5.74 -0.82 -14.64
C GLY A 39 -4.75 -1.65 -15.43
N GLY A 40 -4.38 -2.82 -14.93
CA GLY A 40 -3.50 -3.73 -15.66
C GLY A 40 -2.04 -3.30 -15.69
N THR A 41 -1.63 -2.44 -14.77
CA THR A 41 -0.27 -1.91 -14.78
C THR A 41 0.77 -2.90 -14.24
N HIS A 42 0.35 -3.85 -13.40
CA HIS A 42 1.27 -4.77 -12.75
C HIS A 42 0.67 -6.16 -12.69
N SER A 43 1.55 -7.17 -12.81
CA SER A 43 1.17 -8.54 -12.50
C SER A 43 1.38 -8.78 -11.01
N ILE A 44 0.87 -9.92 -10.51
CA ILE A 44 1.06 -10.22 -9.09
C ILE A 44 2.54 -10.49 -8.80
N GLU A 45 3.29 -11.01 -9.77
CA GLU A 45 4.73 -11.20 -9.61
C GLU A 45 5.45 -9.87 -9.49
N ASP A 46 5.01 -8.85 -10.22
CA ASP A 46 5.59 -7.51 -10.10
C ASP A 46 5.39 -6.97 -8.70
N VAL A 47 4.21 -7.19 -8.12
CA VAL A 47 3.90 -6.74 -6.77
C VAL A 47 4.79 -7.46 -5.77
N TYR A 48 4.95 -8.78 -5.94
CA TYR A 48 5.81 -9.55 -5.05
C TYR A 48 7.24 -9.02 -5.08
N LEU A 49 7.77 -8.77 -6.28
CA LEU A 49 9.14 -8.26 -6.41
C LEU A 49 9.31 -6.91 -5.73
N ALA A 50 8.32 -6.03 -5.87
CA ALA A 50 8.40 -4.73 -5.23
C ALA A 50 8.46 -4.87 -3.70
N CYS A 51 7.69 -5.80 -3.15
CA CYS A 51 7.72 -6.05 -1.72
C CYS A 51 9.04 -6.70 -1.30
N ALA A 52 9.54 -7.64 -2.09
CA ALA A 52 10.76 -8.36 -1.76
C ALA A 52 11.99 -7.47 -1.79
N THR A 53 11.98 -6.46 -2.65
CA THR A 53 13.12 -5.53 -2.78
C THR A 53 13.00 -4.32 -1.87
N GLY A 54 11.89 -4.16 -1.17
CA GLY A 54 11.68 -3.02 -0.28
C GLY A 54 11.13 -1.78 -0.97
N GLU A 55 10.84 -1.87 -2.28
CA GLU A 55 10.22 -0.75 -2.99
C GLU A 55 8.79 -0.54 -2.54
N ALA A 56 8.15 -1.60 -2.10
CA ALA A 56 6.82 -1.52 -1.53
C ALA A 56 6.81 -2.21 -0.18
N GLN A 57 5.81 -1.92 0.64
CA GLN A 57 5.71 -2.47 1.99
C GLN A 57 4.44 -3.29 2.12
N LEU A 58 4.59 -4.50 2.60
CA LEU A 58 3.49 -5.43 2.80
C LEU A 58 2.97 -5.29 4.23
N HIS A 59 1.67 -5.01 4.36
CA HIS A 59 1.00 -4.90 5.66
C HIS A 59 -0.06 -5.99 5.73
N PRO A 60 0.31 -7.19 6.19
CA PRO A 60 -0.67 -8.26 6.31
C PRO A 60 -1.55 -8.04 7.53
N LEU A 61 -2.86 -8.26 7.34
CA LEU A 61 -3.83 -8.13 8.41
C LEU A 61 -4.53 -9.46 8.56
N GLU A 62 -5.46 -9.54 9.49
CA GLU A 62 -6.11 -10.81 9.77
C GLU A 62 -7.01 -11.27 8.62
N LYS A 63 -7.78 -10.34 8.06
CA LYS A 63 -8.76 -10.64 7.02
C LYS A 63 -8.53 -9.82 5.76
N SER A 64 -7.37 -9.22 5.62
CA SER A 64 -7.12 -8.31 4.51
C SER A 64 -5.63 -8.04 4.39
N CYS A 65 -5.26 -7.27 3.38
CA CYS A 65 -3.86 -6.94 3.15
C CYS A 65 -3.78 -5.56 2.50
N ILE A 66 -2.81 -4.78 2.92
CA ILE A 66 -2.53 -3.48 2.33
C ILE A 66 -1.08 -3.47 1.86
N ILE A 67 -0.86 -2.88 0.69
CA ILE A 67 0.49 -2.65 0.19
C ILE A 67 0.66 -1.17 -0.04
N THR A 68 1.73 -0.62 0.52
CA THR A 68 2.03 0.81 0.40
C THR A 68 3.33 1.00 -0.37
N GLU A 69 3.55 2.22 -0.85
CA GLU A 69 4.84 2.65 -1.37
C GLU A 69 5.10 4.04 -0.86
N VAL A 70 6.38 4.33 -0.64
CA VAL A 70 6.79 5.68 -0.22
C VAL A 70 7.31 6.38 -1.45
N VAL A 71 6.72 7.53 -1.77
CA VAL A 71 7.05 8.28 -2.98
C VAL A 71 7.65 9.62 -2.57
N ASP A 72 8.87 9.87 -3.02
CA ASP A 72 9.56 11.13 -2.74
C ASP A 72 9.37 12.08 -3.91
N TYR A 73 8.58 13.12 -3.68
CA TYR A 73 8.49 14.24 -4.61
C TYR A 73 9.48 15.31 -4.16
N PRO A 74 9.84 16.26 -5.03
CA PRO A 74 10.80 17.30 -4.62
C PRO A 74 10.40 18.07 -3.37
N SER A 75 9.10 18.29 -3.15
CA SER A 75 8.64 19.13 -2.05
C SER A 75 7.98 18.37 -0.92
N LEU A 76 7.69 17.09 -1.09
CA LEU A 76 7.10 16.31 -0.01
C LEU A 76 7.23 14.81 -0.28
N THR A 77 7.15 14.04 0.79
CA THR A 77 7.19 12.59 0.75
C THR A 77 5.80 12.06 1.10
N VAL A 78 5.32 11.13 0.31
CA VAL A 78 3.95 10.61 0.44
C VAL A 78 3.98 9.10 0.63
N CYS A 79 3.17 8.61 1.56
CA CYS A 79 2.91 7.18 1.66
C CYS A 79 1.64 6.90 0.88
N ARG A 80 1.78 6.17 -0.21
CA ARG A 80 0.66 5.83 -1.07
C ARG A 80 0.16 4.43 -0.73
N ILE A 81 -1.12 4.31 -0.44
CA ILE A 81 -1.74 3.00 -0.36
C ILE A 81 -1.98 2.57 -1.79
N TRP A 82 -1.17 1.61 -2.23
CA TRP A 82 -1.20 1.15 -3.61
C TRP A 82 -2.28 0.11 -3.83
N LEU A 83 -2.32 -0.91 -2.95
CA LEU A 83 -3.30 -1.99 -3.06
C LEU A 83 -3.90 -2.24 -1.68
N ALA A 84 -5.19 -2.48 -1.64
CA ALA A 84 -5.89 -2.82 -0.40
C ALA A 84 -7.02 -3.77 -0.75
N GLY A 85 -6.99 -4.96 -0.18
CA GLY A 85 -8.02 -5.97 -0.44
C GLY A 85 -8.40 -6.71 0.82
N GLY A 86 -9.67 -7.09 0.91
CA GLY A 86 -10.19 -7.85 2.02
C GLY A 86 -11.34 -7.16 2.72
N ASP A 87 -11.39 -7.26 4.03
CA ASP A 87 -12.48 -6.73 4.84
C ASP A 87 -12.40 -5.21 4.96
N LEU A 88 -13.45 -4.52 4.52
CA LEU A 88 -13.45 -3.06 4.48
C LEU A 88 -13.25 -2.43 5.85
N ASP A 89 -13.96 -2.91 6.85
CA ASP A 89 -13.86 -2.33 8.20
C ASP A 89 -12.43 -2.48 8.74
N GLU A 90 -11.83 -3.64 8.51
CA GLU A 90 -10.46 -3.85 8.93
C GLU A 90 -9.49 -2.94 8.20
N LEU A 91 -9.72 -2.74 6.90
CA LEU A 91 -8.86 -1.85 6.10
C LEU A 91 -8.95 -0.41 6.57
N VAL A 92 -10.15 0.06 6.86
CA VAL A 92 -10.34 1.43 7.35
C VAL A 92 -9.65 1.64 8.69
N GLU A 93 -9.75 0.65 9.56
CA GLU A 93 -9.10 0.74 10.86
C GLU A 93 -7.58 0.68 10.73
N ALA A 94 -7.09 -0.18 9.84
CA ALA A 94 -5.65 -0.34 9.62
C ALA A 94 -5.02 0.93 9.04
N GLU A 95 -5.78 1.69 8.27
CA GLU A 95 -5.26 2.92 7.69
C GLU A 95 -4.72 3.86 8.76
N LYS A 96 -5.38 3.89 9.92
CA LYS A 96 -4.94 4.76 11.01
C LYS A 96 -3.56 4.38 11.51
N SER A 97 -3.32 3.09 11.68
CA SER A 97 -2.01 2.61 12.13
C SER A 97 -0.94 2.84 11.07
N ILE A 98 -1.30 2.65 9.82
CA ILE A 98 -0.36 2.86 8.72
C ILE A 98 0.00 4.34 8.63
N ALA A 99 -0.95 5.25 8.85
CA ALA A 99 -0.67 6.68 8.82
C ALA A 99 0.31 7.05 9.93
N VAL A 100 0.17 6.47 11.12
CA VAL A 100 1.11 6.71 12.21
C VAL A 100 2.50 6.21 11.83
N TRP A 101 2.57 5.01 11.28
CA TRP A 101 3.84 4.46 10.83
C TRP A 101 4.47 5.34 9.75
N ALA A 102 3.66 5.76 8.77
CA ALA A 102 4.16 6.59 7.66
C ALA A 102 4.76 7.89 8.18
N LYS A 103 4.10 8.51 9.14
CA LYS A 103 4.61 9.74 9.73
C LYS A 103 5.96 9.49 10.41
N SER A 104 6.11 8.36 11.07
CA SER A 104 7.38 8.02 11.72
C SER A 104 8.49 7.78 10.69
N GLN A 105 8.13 7.46 9.45
CA GLN A 105 9.09 7.25 8.37
C GLN A 105 9.41 8.55 7.61
N GLY A 106 8.86 9.67 8.06
CA GLY A 106 9.15 10.95 7.44
C GLY A 106 8.17 11.33 6.33
N CYS A 107 7.04 10.63 6.22
CA CYS A 107 6.05 10.99 5.22
C CYS A 107 5.24 12.20 5.67
N ASP A 108 4.95 13.07 4.71
CA ASP A 108 4.20 14.28 4.95
C ASP A 108 2.72 14.10 4.73
N ALA A 109 2.33 13.09 3.96
CA ALA A 109 0.93 12.87 3.60
C ALA A 109 0.68 11.43 3.25
N MET A 110 -0.59 11.03 3.35
CA MET A 110 -1.08 9.75 2.85
C MET A 110 -1.81 10.00 1.55
N GLU A 111 -1.73 9.05 0.63
CA GLU A 111 -2.43 9.15 -0.65
C GLU A 111 -3.05 7.79 -0.97
N ILE A 112 -4.25 7.80 -1.52
CA ILE A 112 -4.89 6.60 -2.01
C ILE A 112 -5.34 6.88 -3.43
N ASN A 113 -4.90 6.04 -4.37
CA ASN A 113 -5.31 6.12 -5.75
C ASN A 113 -6.23 4.92 -6.00
N GLY A 114 -7.45 5.04 -5.58
CA GLY A 114 -8.37 3.91 -5.61
C GLY A 114 -9.76 4.28 -6.06
N ARG A 115 -10.69 3.38 -5.78
CA ARG A 115 -12.07 3.54 -6.21
C ARG A 115 -12.76 4.63 -5.39
N LYS A 116 -13.81 5.20 -5.98
CA LYS A 116 -14.55 6.29 -5.33
C LYS A 116 -15.12 5.92 -3.96
N GLY A 117 -15.37 4.65 -3.71
CA GLY A 117 -15.91 4.21 -2.44
C GLY A 117 -15.06 4.59 -1.25
N TRP A 118 -13.76 4.72 -1.44
CA TRP A 118 -12.85 5.10 -0.37
C TRP A 118 -13.15 6.48 0.18
N GLN A 119 -13.61 7.39 -0.69
CA GLN A 119 -13.94 8.74 -0.29
C GLN A 119 -14.99 8.81 0.82
N ARG A 120 -15.93 7.90 0.79
CA ARG A 120 -16.99 7.85 1.79
C ARG A 120 -16.53 7.27 3.12
N GLN A 121 -15.51 6.43 3.07
CA GLN A 121 -15.03 5.74 4.26
C GLN A 121 -13.93 6.49 4.98
N LEU A 122 -13.12 7.25 4.24
CA LEU A 122 -11.96 7.93 4.81
C LEU A 122 -12.20 9.43 4.83
N LYS A 123 -12.78 9.88 5.93
CA LYS A 123 -13.26 11.27 6.06
C LYS A 123 -12.13 12.30 6.10
N ASP A 124 -10.93 11.87 6.50
CA ASP A 124 -9.80 12.77 6.59
C ASP A 124 -9.09 12.97 5.25
N TYR A 125 -9.56 12.29 4.22
CA TYR A 125 -8.97 12.39 2.89
C TYR A 125 -9.79 13.32 2.02
N THR A 126 -9.10 14.08 1.19
CA THR A 126 -9.72 15.01 0.23
C THR A 126 -9.39 14.54 -1.18
N ALA A 127 -10.39 14.49 -2.05
CA ALA A 127 -10.14 14.14 -3.44
C ALA A 127 -9.50 15.33 -4.15
N THR A 128 -8.26 15.16 -4.63
CA THR A 128 -7.49 16.27 -5.18
C THR A 128 -7.36 16.23 -6.70
N SER A 129 -7.54 15.06 -7.31
CA SER A 129 -7.33 14.94 -8.76
C SER A 129 -8.04 13.72 -9.30
N VAL A 130 -8.08 13.63 -10.62
CA VAL A 130 -8.65 12.50 -11.35
C VAL A 130 -7.62 12.07 -12.38
N VAL A 131 -7.45 10.75 -12.56
CA VAL A 131 -6.56 10.22 -13.58
C VAL A 131 -7.40 9.89 -14.81
N LEU A 132 -7.04 10.47 -15.94
CA LEU A 132 -7.69 10.20 -17.22
C LEU A 132 -6.74 9.34 -18.06
N THR A 133 -7.24 8.25 -18.61
CA THR A 133 -6.40 7.31 -19.35
C THR A 133 -6.93 7.12 -20.77
N LYS A 134 -6.02 7.15 -21.74
CA LYS A 134 -6.36 6.83 -23.13
C LYS A 134 -5.45 5.68 -23.56
N ASP A 135 -6.04 4.60 -24.04
CA ASP A 135 -5.27 3.45 -24.49
C ASP A 135 -4.77 3.72 -25.92
N LEU A 136 -3.46 3.65 -26.09
CA LEU A 136 -2.83 3.92 -27.38
C LEU A 136 -2.47 2.67 -28.16
N ARG A 137 -2.64 1.49 -27.55
CA ARG A 137 -2.17 0.25 -28.17
C ARG A 137 -2.98 -0.12 -29.42
N ASN A 138 -4.18 0.38 -29.55
CA ASN A 138 -5.01 0.12 -30.70
C ASN A 138 -5.10 1.28 -31.69
N GLU A 139 -4.24 2.25 -31.49
CA GLU A 139 -4.13 3.38 -32.38
C GLU A 139 -3.11 3.10 -33.50
#